data_cef1ea5734c839a406944ef088d36d0b
#
_entry.id   cef1ea5734c839a406944ef088d36d0b
#
_cell.length_a   1.000
_cell.length_b   1.000
_cell.length_c   1.000
_cell.angle_alpha   90.00
_cell.angle_beta   90.00
_cell.angle_gamma   90.00
#
_symmetry.space_group_name_H-M   'P 1'
#
loop_
_entity.id
_entity.type
_entity.pdbx_description
1 polymer ?
#
loop_
_entity_poly.entity_id
_entity_poly.type
_entity_poly.pdbx_seq_one_letter_code
_entity_poly.pdbx_strand_id
1 'polypeptide(L)'
;MCQLLGMNCATPTDITFSFRGFSQRAGVTSDHSDGFGIAFFEDKACRLFVDNQSAVESPIAELIRNYPIKSRNVIAHIRKATQGKITLENSHPFIRELWGRQWIFAHNGDLHDFDPKLTGKFTPVGNTDSERAFCYLLDQLVAEFGF
;
A
#
# COMPACT_ATOMS: atom_id res chain seq x y z
N MET A 1 -4.98 -3.42 -14.60
CA MET A 1 -5.51 -3.81 -13.26
C MET A 1 -4.33 -3.85 -12.30
N CYS A 2 -4.46 -3.24 -11.12
CA CYS A 2 -3.44 -3.30 -10.07
C CYS A 2 -3.21 -4.73 -9.58
N GLN A 3 -2.12 -4.96 -8.87
CA GLN A 3 -1.82 -6.24 -8.22
C GLN A 3 -1.69 -6.01 -6.72
N LEU A 4 -2.27 -6.88 -5.93
CA LEU A 4 -2.20 -6.85 -4.46
C LEU A 4 -1.67 -8.19 -3.93
N LEU A 5 -0.69 -8.12 -3.04
CA LEU A 5 -0.13 -9.28 -2.34
C LEU A 5 -0.27 -9.05 -0.84
N GLY A 6 -0.84 -10.01 -0.15
CA GLY A 6 -0.92 -10.05 1.30
C GLY A 6 -0.25 -11.31 1.85
N MET A 7 0.47 -11.17 2.95
CA MET A 7 1.05 -12.29 3.70
C MET A 7 0.67 -12.16 5.17
N ASN A 8 0.21 -13.27 5.74
CA ASN A 8 0.03 -13.42 7.19
C ASN A 8 0.60 -14.78 7.60
N CYS A 9 1.61 -14.77 8.46
CA CYS A 9 2.35 -15.96 8.85
C CYS A 9 2.41 -16.11 10.37
N ALA A 10 2.44 -17.36 10.86
CA ALA A 10 2.58 -17.67 12.27
C ALA A 10 3.94 -17.24 12.84
N THR A 11 4.98 -17.25 12.02
CA THR A 11 6.34 -16.81 12.36
C THR A 11 6.85 -15.77 11.38
N PRO A 12 7.78 -14.87 11.79
CA PRO A 12 8.39 -13.93 10.88
C PRO A 12 9.05 -14.63 9.68
N THR A 13 8.60 -14.29 8.49
CA THR A 13 8.96 -14.95 7.22
C THR A 13 9.49 -13.93 6.24
N ASP A 14 10.48 -14.33 5.45
CA ASP A 14 11.01 -13.56 4.33
C ASP A 14 10.08 -13.67 3.11
N ILE A 15 9.69 -12.52 2.57
CA ILE A 15 8.82 -12.45 1.39
C ILE A 15 9.59 -12.34 0.07
N THR A 16 10.91 -12.31 0.09
CA THR A 16 11.75 -11.98 -1.08
C THR A 16 11.40 -12.86 -2.30
N PHE A 17 11.17 -14.15 -2.10
CA PHE A 17 10.79 -15.06 -3.19
C PHE A 17 9.44 -14.67 -3.81
N SER A 18 8.42 -14.47 -2.99
CA SER A 18 7.09 -14.06 -3.45
C SER A 18 7.11 -12.68 -4.08
N PHE A 19 7.89 -11.76 -3.52
CA PHE A 19 8.04 -10.41 -4.05
C PHE A 19 8.74 -10.38 -5.41
N ARG A 20 9.72 -11.25 -5.65
CA ARG A 20 10.36 -11.41 -6.97
C ARG A 20 9.32 -11.77 -8.04
N GLY A 21 8.53 -12.81 -7.80
CA GLY A 21 7.46 -13.21 -8.72
C GLY A 21 6.39 -12.13 -8.88
N PHE A 22 6.06 -11.44 -7.80
CA PHE A 22 5.08 -10.36 -7.80
C PHE A 22 5.58 -9.14 -8.60
N SER A 23 6.83 -8.72 -8.40
CA SER A 23 7.42 -7.57 -9.10
C SER A 23 7.59 -7.80 -10.61
N GLN A 24 7.82 -9.04 -11.04
CA GLN A 24 7.89 -9.38 -12.46
C GLN A 24 6.56 -9.13 -13.18
N ARG A 25 5.44 -9.23 -12.49
CA ARG A 25 4.12 -8.89 -13.05
C ARG A 25 3.96 -7.40 -13.34
N ALA A 26 4.83 -6.56 -12.80
CA ALA A 26 4.79 -5.11 -12.98
C ALA A 26 5.36 -4.62 -14.32
N GLY A 27 6.01 -5.44 -15.12
CA GLY A 27 6.64 -4.93 -16.35
C GLY A 27 6.99 -5.96 -17.41
N VAL A 28 7.09 -7.25 -17.06
CA VAL A 28 7.49 -8.30 -18.03
C VAL A 28 6.27 -8.93 -18.71
N THR A 29 5.13 -8.99 -18.00
CA THR A 29 3.90 -9.63 -18.51
C THR A 29 2.74 -8.66 -18.67
N SER A 30 2.90 -7.38 -18.28
CA SER A 30 1.84 -6.36 -18.40
C SER A 30 2.42 -4.95 -18.25
N ASP A 31 1.76 -3.96 -18.86
CA ASP A 31 2.09 -2.51 -18.80
C ASP A 31 1.84 -1.90 -17.38
N HIS A 32 2.32 -2.54 -16.31
CA HIS A 32 2.18 -2.05 -14.94
C HIS A 32 3.42 -1.26 -14.52
N SER A 33 3.51 -0.02 -14.99
CA SER A 33 4.68 0.85 -14.78
C SER A 33 4.46 1.99 -13.79
N ASP A 34 3.31 2.02 -13.09
CA ASP A 34 2.82 3.25 -12.45
C ASP A 34 3.12 3.31 -10.95
N GLY A 35 4.12 2.60 -10.48
CA GLY A 35 4.54 2.61 -9.09
C GLY A 35 4.19 1.35 -8.31
N PHE A 36 4.85 1.19 -7.18
CA PHE A 36 4.61 0.09 -6.27
C PHE A 36 4.84 0.52 -4.82
N GLY A 37 4.42 -0.32 -3.90
CA GLY A 37 4.79 -0.19 -2.50
C GLY A 37 4.68 -1.50 -1.76
N ILE A 38 5.42 -1.59 -0.67
CA ILE A 38 5.42 -2.74 0.23
C ILE A 38 5.58 -2.28 1.67
N ALA A 39 4.78 -2.87 2.55
CA ALA A 39 4.73 -2.60 3.98
C ALA A 39 5.04 -3.86 4.76
N PHE A 40 6.04 -3.82 5.61
CA PHE A 40 6.43 -4.88 6.54
C PHE A 40 6.06 -4.45 7.96
N PHE A 41 5.14 -5.18 8.59
CA PHE A 41 4.70 -4.86 9.94
C PHE A 41 5.70 -5.36 10.99
N GLU A 42 6.00 -4.51 11.95
CA GLU A 42 6.85 -4.79 13.10
C GLU A 42 6.19 -4.22 14.35
N ASP A 43 5.40 -5.04 15.04
CA ASP A 43 4.56 -4.68 16.20
C ASP A 43 3.59 -3.52 15.86
N LYS A 44 3.79 -2.35 16.44
CA LYS A 44 2.96 -1.15 16.23
C LYS A 44 3.37 -0.32 15.02
N ALA A 45 4.57 -0.58 14.51
CA ALA A 45 5.18 0.15 13.42
C ALA A 45 5.18 -0.65 12.12
N CYS A 46 5.48 0.06 11.04
CA CYS A 46 5.59 -0.53 9.72
C CYS A 46 6.78 0.06 8.97
N ARG A 47 7.59 -0.80 8.36
CA ARG A 47 8.57 -0.37 7.36
C ARG A 47 7.85 -0.27 6.03
N LEU A 48 7.67 0.95 5.57
CA LEU A 48 6.97 1.24 4.32
C LEU A 48 7.98 1.71 3.27
N PHE A 49 7.97 1.03 2.13
CA PHE A 49 8.72 1.42 0.95
C PHE A 49 7.74 1.68 -0.18
N VAL A 50 7.75 2.88 -0.74
CA VAL A 50 6.86 3.31 -1.83
C VAL A 50 7.68 4.02 -2.88
N ASP A 51 7.44 3.71 -4.13
CA ASP A 51 8.05 4.37 -5.28
C ASP A 51 7.01 4.61 -6.37
N ASN A 52 7.11 5.72 -7.06
CA ASN A 52 6.30 6.01 -8.24
C ASN A 52 6.92 5.47 -9.54
N GLN A 53 8.08 4.83 -9.45
CA GLN A 53 8.66 4.06 -10.54
C GLN A 53 8.14 2.63 -10.53
N SER A 54 8.24 1.97 -11.67
CA SER A 54 7.89 0.55 -11.82
C SER A 54 8.70 -0.34 -10.86
N ALA A 55 8.06 -1.36 -10.30
CA ALA A 55 8.76 -2.33 -9.44
C ALA A 55 9.88 -3.12 -10.15
N VAL A 56 9.92 -3.09 -11.48
CA VAL A 56 11.01 -3.71 -12.28
C VAL A 56 12.22 -2.79 -12.33
N GLU A 57 12.00 -1.48 -12.44
CA GLU A 57 13.06 -0.49 -12.67
C GLU A 57 13.52 0.20 -11.37
N SER A 58 12.70 0.18 -10.33
CA SER A 58 12.97 0.89 -9.09
C SER A 58 14.18 0.34 -8.34
N PRO A 59 15.16 1.19 -7.99
CA PRO A 59 16.27 0.81 -7.10
C PRO A 59 15.79 0.38 -5.70
N ILE A 60 14.64 0.91 -5.24
CA ILE A 60 14.01 0.52 -3.97
C ILE A 60 13.51 -0.93 -4.06
N ALA A 61 12.88 -1.31 -5.16
CA ALA A 61 12.44 -2.68 -5.38
C ALA A 61 13.64 -3.65 -5.46
N GLU A 62 14.74 -3.23 -6.07
CA GLU A 62 15.97 -4.00 -6.09
C GLU A 62 16.55 -4.17 -4.69
N LEU A 63 16.60 -3.11 -3.88
CA LEU A 63 17.00 -3.20 -2.48
C LEU A 63 16.17 -4.23 -1.71
N ILE A 64 14.85 -4.20 -1.85
CA ILE A 64 13.94 -5.14 -1.17
C ILE A 64 14.18 -6.59 -1.63
N ARG A 65 14.46 -6.80 -2.92
CA ARG A 65 14.78 -8.14 -3.45
C ARG A 65 16.07 -8.72 -2.89
N ASN A 66 16.99 -7.87 -2.47
CA ASN A 66 18.32 -8.24 -1.99
C ASN A 66 18.49 -8.13 -0.48
N TYR A 67 17.56 -7.47 0.21
CA TYR A 67 17.58 -7.29 1.66
C TYR A 67 16.42 -8.07 2.32
N PRO A 68 16.69 -9.23 2.93
CA PRO A 68 15.64 -10.05 3.50
C PRO A 68 15.08 -9.41 4.79
N ILE A 69 13.88 -8.85 4.68
CA ILE A 69 13.12 -8.34 5.83
C ILE A 69 12.12 -9.42 6.23
N LYS A 70 12.25 -9.94 7.46
CA LYS A 70 11.32 -10.92 8.02
C LYS A 70 10.19 -10.22 8.75
N SER A 71 8.96 -10.56 8.40
CA SER A 71 7.75 -10.05 9.04
C SER A 71 6.66 -11.13 9.09
N ARG A 72 5.73 -11.00 10.02
CA ARG A 72 4.54 -11.85 10.07
C ARG A 72 3.47 -11.39 9.11
N ASN A 73 3.38 -10.07 8.90
CA ASN A 73 2.38 -9.47 8.03
C ASN A 73 3.06 -8.56 7.03
N VAL A 74 2.74 -8.74 5.76
CA VAL A 74 3.24 -7.90 4.67
C VAL A 74 2.07 -7.59 3.74
N ILE A 75 2.01 -6.34 3.28
CA ILE A 75 1.12 -5.92 2.20
C ILE A 75 1.98 -5.30 1.10
N ALA A 76 1.83 -5.77 -0.13
CA ALA A 76 2.47 -5.18 -1.29
C ALA A 76 1.44 -4.87 -2.38
N HIS A 77 1.63 -3.76 -3.08
CA HIS A 77 0.75 -3.30 -4.13
C HIS A 77 1.57 -2.82 -5.33
N ILE A 78 1.17 -3.23 -6.54
CA ILE A 78 1.67 -2.70 -7.79
C ILE A 78 0.52 -1.95 -8.46
N ARG A 79 0.75 -0.68 -8.73
CA ARG A 79 -0.25 0.20 -9.30
C ARG A 79 -0.29 0.08 -10.82
N LYS A 80 -1.50 0.04 -11.38
CA LYS A 80 -1.80 0.48 -12.73
C LYS A 80 -2.82 1.61 -12.63
N ALA A 81 -2.42 2.81 -12.98
CA ALA A 81 -3.27 3.99 -12.85
C ALA A 81 -4.44 3.88 -13.84
N THR A 82 -5.64 3.69 -13.30
CA THR A 82 -6.90 3.88 -14.02
C THR A 82 -7.46 5.27 -13.74
N GLN A 83 -7.15 5.79 -12.56
CA GLN A 83 -7.51 7.13 -12.10
C GLN A 83 -6.36 7.75 -11.28
N GLY A 84 -6.30 9.08 -11.28
CA GLY A 84 -5.28 9.85 -10.57
C GLY A 84 -3.92 9.87 -11.29
N LYS A 85 -3.09 10.82 -10.91
CA LYS A 85 -1.75 10.98 -11.48
C LYS A 85 -0.80 9.89 -10.97
N ILE A 86 0.24 9.60 -11.78
CA ILE A 86 1.36 8.76 -11.37
C ILE A 86 2.28 9.63 -10.50
N THR A 87 2.00 9.66 -9.20
CA THR A 87 2.75 10.43 -8.21
C THR A 87 2.92 9.59 -6.95
N LEU A 88 3.87 9.98 -6.12
CA LEU A 88 4.19 9.24 -4.91
C LEU A 88 3.00 9.18 -3.93
N GLU A 89 2.30 10.30 -3.76
CA GLU A 89 1.13 10.40 -2.89
C GLU A 89 -0.06 9.53 -3.31
N ASN A 90 -0.12 9.13 -4.58
CA ASN A 90 -1.14 8.23 -5.12
C ASN A 90 -0.72 6.76 -5.13
N SER A 91 0.46 6.44 -4.63
CA SER A 91 0.99 5.07 -4.60
C SER A 91 0.62 4.35 -3.31
N HIS A 92 0.14 3.11 -3.43
CA HIS A 92 -0.19 2.25 -2.29
C HIS A 92 1.04 1.51 -1.76
N PRO A 93 1.01 1.02 -0.50
CA PRO A 93 -0.03 1.21 0.51
C PRO A 93 -0.01 2.59 1.15
N PHE A 94 -1.17 3.04 1.60
CA PHE A 94 -1.30 4.26 2.41
C PHE A 94 -1.05 3.97 3.88
N ILE A 95 -0.54 4.97 4.62
CA ILE A 95 -0.23 4.86 6.04
C ILE A 95 -0.84 6.03 6.81
N ARG A 96 -1.41 5.74 7.97
CA ARG A 96 -1.86 6.74 8.96
C ARG A 96 -1.59 6.23 10.37
N GLU A 97 -1.43 7.15 11.29
CA GLU A 97 -1.38 6.83 12.71
C GLU A 97 -2.78 6.92 13.33
N LEU A 98 -3.14 5.94 14.15
CA LEU A 98 -4.31 5.98 15.01
C LEU A 98 -4.08 5.10 16.25
N TRP A 99 -4.35 5.64 17.43
CA TRP A 99 -4.18 4.97 18.74
C TRP A 99 -2.76 4.47 19.01
N GLY A 100 -1.74 5.25 18.61
CA GLY A 100 -0.35 4.89 18.80
C GLY A 100 0.15 3.72 17.94
N ARG A 101 -0.53 3.46 16.81
CA ARG A 101 -0.19 2.42 15.84
C ARG A 101 -0.21 2.97 14.43
N GLN A 102 0.61 2.37 13.57
CA GLN A 102 0.54 2.62 12.14
C GLN A 102 -0.48 1.67 11.49
N TRP A 103 -1.44 2.27 10.81
CA TRP A 103 -2.46 1.60 10.02
C TRP A 103 -2.08 1.66 8.56
N ILE A 104 -2.17 0.53 7.88
CA ILE A 104 -1.79 0.38 6.47
C ILE A 104 -3.02 -0.04 5.67
N PHE A 105 -3.20 0.58 4.52
CA PHE A 105 -4.31 0.29 3.64
C PHE A 105 -3.84 0.18 2.19
N ALA A 106 -4.28 -0.87 1.51
CA ALA A 106 -4.15 -1.02 0.07
C ALA A 106 -5.47 -1.53 -0.50
N HIS A 107 -5.83 -1.02 -1.66
CA HIS A 107 -7.05 -1.38 -2.36
C HIS A 107 -6.74 -1.67 -3.83
N ASN A 108 -7.30 -2.75 -4.35
CA ASN A 108 -7.22 -3.11 -5.76
C ASN A 108 -8.61 -3.05 -6.38
N GLY A 109 -8.94 -1.94 -7.00
CA GLY A 109 -10.23 -1.67 -7.63
C GLY A 109 -10.49 -0.18 -7.81
N ASP A 110 -11.66 0.14 -8.32
CA ASP A 110 -12.21 1.49 -8.45
C ASP A 110 -13.50 1.59 -7.63
N LEU A 111 -13.64 2.65 -6.84
CA LEU A 111 -14.82 2.94 -6.04
C LEU A 111 -15.69 3.96 -6.79
N HIS A 112 -16.64 3.45 -7.56
CA HIS A 112 -17.57 4.31 -8.29
C HIS A 112 -18.58 4.95 -7.32
N ASP A 113 -18.90 6.23 -7.55
CA ASP A 113 -19.89 6.98 -6.78
C ASP A 113 -19.62 7.01 -5.26
N PHE A 114 -18.36 6.80 -4.85
CA PHE A 114 -17.95 6.81 -3.46
C PHE A 114 -17.20 8.11 -3.13
N ASP A 115 -17.94 9.09 -2.62
CA ASP A 115 -17.40 10.38 -2.17
C ASP A 115 -17.89 10.70 -0.74
N PRO A 116 -17.45 9.97 0.27
CA PRO A 116 -17.88 10.17 1.64
C PRO A 116 -17.41 11.51 2.19
N LYS A 117 -18.24 12.13 3.01
CA LYS A 117 -17.85 13.31 3.78
C LYS A 117 -16.87 12.90 4.87
N LEU A 118 -15.68 13.47 4.84
CA LEU A 118 -14.66 13.27 5.86
C LEU A 118 -14.84 14.27 7.01
N THR A 119 -14.46 13.88 8.23
CA THR A 119 -14.51 14.75 9.41
C THR A 119 -13.42 15.83 9.40
N GLY A 120 -12.38 15.63 8.60
CA GLY A 120 -11.18 16.48 8.55
C GLY A 120 -10.07 16.02 9.49
N LYS A 121 -10.31 14.97 10.30
CA LYS A 121 -9.30 14.37 11.17
C LYS A 121 -8.27 13.60 10.37
N PHE A 122 -8.73 12.83 9.40
CA PHE A 122 -7.90 12.17 8.40
C PHE A 122 -8.20 12.79 7.03
N THR A 123 -7.15 13.22 6.35
CA THR A 123 -7.26 13.86 5.04
C THR A 123 -6.39 13.13 4.02
N PRO A 124 -6.88 12.93 2.78
CA PRO A 124 -6.04 12.43 1.71
C PRO A 124 -4.91 13.40 1.39
N VAL A 125 -3.73 12.87 1.07
CA VAL A 125 -2.60 13.63 0.54
C VAL A 125 -2.69 13.68 -0.99
N GLY A 126 -3.07 12.56 -1.58
CA GLY A 126 -3.31 12.42 -3.01
C GLY A 126 -4.77 12.67 -3.39
N ASN A 127 -5.15 12.17 -4.55
CA ASN A 127 -6.49 12.36 -5.10
C ASN A 127 -7.16 11.04 -5.52
N THR A 128 -6.72 9.90 -4.95
CA THR A 128 -7.34 8.61 -5.25
C THR A 128 -8.57 8.36 -4.37
N ASP A 129 -9.56 7.66 -4.94
CA ASP A 129 -10.72 7.14 -4.24
C ASP A 129 -10.32 6.21 -3.08
N SER A 130 -9.29 5.42 -3.29
CA SER A 130 -8.74 4.47 -2.31
C SER A 130 -8.21 5.16 -1.06
N GLU A 131 -7.44 6.25 -1.20
CA GLU A 131 -6.95 7.00 -0.04
C GLU A 131 -8.09 7.70 0.71
N ARG A 132 -9.06 8.23 -0.04
CA ARG A 132 -10.27 8.79 0.55
C ARG A 132 -11.07 7.76 1.33
N ALA A 133 -11.18 6.53 0.80
CA ALA A 133 -11.81 5.41 1.51
C ALA A 133 -11.06 5.06 2.80
N PHE A 134 -9.74 5.06 2.77
CA PHE A 134 -8.94 4.83 3.97
C PHE A 134 -9.18 5.88 5.05
N CYS A 135 -9.16 7.15 4.69
CA CYS A 135 -9.47 8.25 5.61
C CYS A 135 -10.87 8.11 6.21
N TYR A 136 -11.86 7.75 5.38
CA TYR A 136 -13.23 7.51 5.83
C TYR A 136 -13.31 6.33 6.81
N LEU A 137 -12.66 5.21 6.52
CA LEU A 137 -12.64 4.05 7.43
C LEU A 137 -12.04 4.41 8.79
N LEU A 138 -10.98 5.19 8.84
CA LEU A 138 -10.38 5.66 10.09
C LEU A 138 -11.33 6.61 10.85
N ASP A 139 -12.03 7.50 10.14
CA ASP A 139 -13.08 8.35 10.75
C ASP A 139 -14.19 7.50 11.37
N GLN A 140 -14.62 6.41 10.71
CA GLN A 140 -15.64 5.50 11.24
C GLN A 140 -15.14 4.74 12.48
N LEU A 141 -13.89 4.28 12.47
CA LEU A 141 -13.28 3.63 13.64
C LEU A 141 -13.24 4.57 14.84
N VAL A 142 -12.88 5.83 14.64
CA VAL A 142 -12.89 6.83 15.71
C VAL A 142 -14.32 7.14 16.19
N ALA A 143 -15.29 7.21 15.29
CA ALA A 143 -16.70 7.44 15.66
C ALA A 143 -17.26 6.30 16.51
N GLU A 144 -16.88 5.05 16.23
CA GLU A 144 -17.35 3.87 16.93
C GLU A 144 -16.63 3.65 18.28
N PHE A 145 -15.31 3.81 18.31
CA PHE A 145 -14.47 3.41 19.44
C PHE A 145 -13.87 4.57 20.24
N GLY A 146 -14.07 5.80 19.80
CA GLY A 146 -13.45 7.00 20.38
C GLY A 146 -12.00 7.22 19.88
N PHE A 147 -11.43 8.33 20.35
CA PHE A 147 -10.07 8.72 19.95
C PHE A 147 -9.06 8.45 21.06
#